data_b473d2e1c45181d3cfa3343b6552fe87
#
_entry.id   b473d2e1c45181d3cfa3343b6552fe87
#
_cell.length_a   1.000
_cell.length_b   1.000
_cell.length_c   1.000
_cell.angle_alpha   90.00
_cell.angle_beta   90.00
_cell.angle_gamma   90.00
#
_symmetry.space_group_name_H-M   'P 1'
#
loop_
_entity.id
_entity.type
_entity.pdbx_description
1 polymer ?
#
loop_
_entity_poly.entity_id
_entity_poly.type
_entity_poly.pdbx_seq_one_letter_code
_entity_poly.pdbx_strand_id
1 'polypeptide(L)'
;MDAVDVAVADLAVADETVSLQPLGGLGVPYPVDLRRDLMTVVQEGDCSARLLCELDTRIGQTFAEAALRAIDEYGGGRADLVASLGQTVYHWIEPGAAGSAGSCLGTLQLGSPAWIAEAVGLPVVDDLRTRDVAAGGHGAPLAGLFDRYWIAGLVRAEPEDHTPIGVLNLGGIANLTVADGAATIAYDVGPANALLDAACTELDPAGPGFDVGGRLAARGRPDSDLLGELLADPFYSAAPPKSTGKEHFNGAYLRGLLAGRPAIAPPDLLATLVELTAATIGAAVRGHGLSRVVVSGGGARNPTLLRALRARLTPAQLTPSDLLGVPGDDKEAYLTTLLGFLTWHGLPGNLPSATGAAGPRVLGSITPGAGPLRQPPPSAAAVRALRIDHVRDRPDLGPAAAAH
;
A
#
# COMPACT_ATOMS: atom_id res chain seq x y z
N MET A 1 -7.59 3.74 7.62
CA MET A 1 -7.57 4.04 9.08
C MET A 1 -8.60 3.20 9.84
N ASP A 2 -8.78 1.95 9.47
CA ASP A 2 -9.75 1.08 10.14
C ASP A 2 -9.06 0.14 11.13
N ALA A 3 -7.80 -0.20 10.86
CA ALA A 3 -6.98 -1.11 11.66
C ALA A 3 -5.50 -0.72 11.60
N VAL A 4 -4.75 -1.27 12.55
CA VAL A 4 -3.29 -1.36 12.55
C VAL A 4 -2.94 -2.70 11.93
N ASP A 5 -2.36 -2.69 10.73
CA ASP A 5 -1.91 -3.89 10.06
C ASP A 5 -0.45 -4.17 10.46
N VAL A 6 -0.21 -5.39 10.93
CA VAL A 6 1.10 -5.84 11.40
C VAL A 6 1.51 -7.08 10.63
N ALA A 7 2.75 -7.13 10.18
CA ALA A 7 3.35 -8.31 9.60
C ALA A 7 4.63 -8.71 10.35
N VAL A 8 4.87 -10.00 10.45
CA VAL A 8 6.08 -10.58 11.02
C VAL A 8 6.80 -11.34 9.90
N ALA A 9 8.10 -11.12 9.78
CA ALA A 9 8.91 -11.79 8.79
C ALA A 9 10.35 -12.00 9.29
N ASP A 10 10.99 -13.05 8.80
CA ASP A 10 12.45 -13.18 8.88
C ASP A 10 13.08 -12.49 7.67
N LEU A 11 14.09 -11.64 7.92
CA LEU A 11 14.84 -10.98 6.85
C LEU A 11 16.34 -11.26 6.99
N ALA A 12 16.97 -11.45 5.85
CA ALA A 12 18.44 -11.56 5.76
C ALA A 12 18.92 -10.87 4.47
N VAL A 13 20.16 -10.38 4.48
CA VAL A 13 20.78 -9.79 3.29
C VAL A 13 22.03 -10.59 2.89
N ALA A 14 22.11 -10.97 1.63
CA ALA A 14 23.27 -11.60 1.01
C ALA A 14 23.35 -11.21 -0.48
N ASP A 15 24.53 -10.98 -0.99
CA ASP A 15 24.79 -10.76 -2.43
C ASP A 15 23.83 -9.76 -3.11
N GLU A 16 23.66 -8.56 -2.55
CA GLU A 16 22.75 -7.51 -3.04
C GLU A 16 21.26 -7.89 -2.99
N THR A 17 20.89 -9.00 -2.37
CA THR A 17 19.51 -9.47 -2.27
C THR A 17 19.07 -9.55 -0.82
N VAL A 18 17.93 -8.95 -0.50
CA VAL A 18 17.22 -9.22 0.75
C VAL A 18 16.32 -10.42 0.52
N SER A 19 16.43 -11.44 1.36
CA SER A 19 15.41 -12.48 1.47
C SER A 19 14.41 -12.07 2.56
N LEU A 20 13.13 -12.19 2.26
CA LEU A 20 12.03 -11.95 3.18
C LEU A 20 11.19 -13.22 3.24
N GLN A 21 11.12 -13.83 4.41
CA GLN A 21 10.24 -14.96 4.68
C GLN A 21 9.05 -14.49 5.53
N PRO A 22 7.84 -14.38 4.97
CA PRO A 22 6.65 -14.08 5.73
C PRO A 22 6.39 -15.13 6.80
N LEU A 23 6.12 -14.71 8.03
CA LEU A 23 5.73 -15.58 9.14
C LEU A 23 4.24 -15.46 9.44
N GLY A 24 3.63 -14.34 9.12
CA GLY A 24 2.20 -14.05 9.26
C GLY A 24 1.94 -12.58 9.53
N GLY A 25 0.66 -12.25 9.63
CA GLY A 25 0.20 -10.88 9.90
C GLY A 25 -1.17 -10.86 10.55
N LEU A 26 -1.51 -9.75 11.17
CA LEU A 26 -2.82 -9.52 11.78
C LEU A 26 -3.22 -8.05 11.65
N GLY A 27 -4.54 -7.81 11.64
CA GLY A 27 -5.13 -6.49 11.73
C GLY A 27 -5.73 -6.26 13.12
N VAL A 28 -5.39 -5.17 13.78
CA VAL A 28 -5.97 -4.76 15.06
C VAL A 28 -6.81 -3.52 14.84
N PRO A 29 -8.14 -3.58 14.98
CA PRO A 29 -8.99 -2.40 14.84
C PRO A 29 -8.60 -1.31 15.83
N TYR A 30 -8.63 -0.05 15.39
CA TYR A 30 -8.51 1.06 16.32
C TYR A 30 -9.70 1.09 17.28
N PRO A 31 -9.51 1.45 18.57
CA PRO A 31 -10.60 1.78 19.47
C PRO A 31 -11.51 2.84 18.83
N VAL A 32 -12.83 2.67 18.96
CA VAL A 32 -13.84 3.48 18.24
C VAL A 32 -13.67 4.98 18.52
N ASP A 33 -13.41 5.34 19.76
CA ASP A 33 -13.20 6.72 20.18
C ASP A 33 -11.87 7.29 19.64
N LEU A 34 -10.78 6.50 19.65
CA LEU A 34 -9.50 6.89 19.07
C LEU A 34 -9.63 7.12 17.55
N ARG A 35 -10.31 6.20 16.85
CA ARG A 35 -10.57 6.34 15.41
C ARG A 35 -11.36 7.60 15.09
N ARG A 36 -12.40 7.91 15.87
CA ARG A 36 -13.20 9.12 15.70
C ARG A 36 -12.35 10.38 15.84
N ASP A 37 -11.57 10.47 16.93
CA ASP A 37 -10.73 11.63 17.22
C ASP A 37 -9.64 11.82 16.16
N LEU A 38 -9.05 10.72 15.69
CA LEU A 38 -8.07 10.71 14.60
C LEU A 38 -8.69 11.20 13.27
N MET A 39 -9.89 10.72 12.93
CA MET A 39 -10.59 11.15 11.71
C MET A 39 -10.90 12.65 11.72
N THR A 40 -11.26 13.21 12.88
CA THR A 40 -11.49 14.65 13.03
C THR A 40 -10.22 15.43 12.69
N VAL A 41 -9.06 15.06 13.25
CA VAL A 41 -7.79 15.74 12.97
C VAL A 41 -7.40 15.66 11.49
N VAL A 42 -7.56 14.48 10.87
CA VAL A 42 -7.22 14.29 9.46
C VAL A 42 -8.14 15.08 8.52
N GLN A 43 -9.42 15.25 8.88
CA GLN A 43 -10.39 15.98 8.06
C GLN A 43 -10.29 17.49 8.23
N GLU A 44 -10.06 17.97 9.45
CA GLU A 44 -10.00 19.39 9.76
C GLU A 44 -8.62 20.01 9.45
N GLY A 45 -7.56 19.20 9.52
CA GLY A 45 -6.18 19.66 9.31
C GLY A 45 -5.59 20.47 10.47
N ASP A 46 -6.41 20.84 11.46
CA ASP A 46 -6.03 21.61 12.64
C ASP A 46 -6.39 20.88 13.93
N CYS A 47 -5.52 20.95 14.93
CA CYS A 47 -5.81 20.44 16.25
C CYS A 47 -4.96 21.14 17.33
N SER A 48 -5.41 21.02 18.61
CA SER A 48 -4.61 21.52 19.74
C SER A 48 -3.40 20.63 20.01
N ALA A 49 -2.32 21.21 20.52
CA ALA A 49 -1.15 20.44 20.98
C ALA A 49 -1.52 19.37 22.03
N ARG A 50 -2.55 19.64 22.83
CA ARG A 50 -3.09 18.65 23.79
C ARG A 50 -3.65 17.43 23.06
N LEU A 51 -4.54 17.63 22.09
CA LEU A 51 -5.15 16.53 21.32
C LEU A 51 -4.08 15.75 20.53
N LEU A 52 -3.09 16.46 19.97
CA LEU A 52 -1.98 15.83 19.28
C LEU A 52 -1.18 14.91 20.21
N CYS A 53 -0.85 15.36 21.42
CA CYS A 53 -0.16 14.56 22.44
C CYS A 53 -1.00 13.34 22.89
N GLU A 54 -2.31 13.52 23.09
CA GLU A 54 -3.24 12.44 23.46
C GLU A 54 -3.32 11.39 22.35
N LEU A 55 -3.42 11.81 21.08
CA LEU A 55 -3.47 10.90 19.93
C LEU A 55 -2.16 10.15 19.72
N ASP A 56 -1.03 10.85 19.76
CA ASP A 56 0.30 10.27 19.62
C ASP A 56 0.55 9.16 20.65
N THR A 57 0.17 9.43 21.91
CA THR A 57 0.25 8.46 22.99
C THR A 57 -0.65 7.25 22.76
N ARG A 58 -1.94 7.47 22.47
CA ARG A 58 -2.93 6.39 22.34
C ARG A 58 -2.67 5.52 21.12
N ILE A 59 -2.22 6.13 20.01
CA ILE A 59 -1.81 5.39 18.82
C ILE A 59 -0.57 4.55 19.13
N GLY A 60 0.44 5.13 19.79
CA GLY A 60 1.65 4.40 20.19
C GLY A 60 1.34 3.20 21.10
N GLN A 61 0.42 3.35 22.04
CA GLN A 61 -0.05 2.25 22.90
C GLN A 61 -0.79 1.17 22.09
N THR A 62 -1.66 1.56 21.14
CA THR A 62 -2.35 0.61 20.25
C THR A 62 -1.34 -0.16 19.37
N PHE A 63 -0.31 0.52 18.88
CA PHE A 63 0.76 -0.13 18.12
C PHE A 63 1.58 -1.09 18.98
N ALA A 64 1.84 -0.73 20.23
CA ALA A 64 2.53 -1.60 21.17
C ALA A 64 1.75 -2.90 21.45
N GLU A 65 0.44 -2.81 21.67
CA GLU A 65 -0.44 -3.98 21.82
C GLU A 65 -0.45 -4.86 20.57
N ALA A 66 -0.54 -4.23 19.39
CA ALA A 66 -0.53 -4.94 18.11
C ALA A 66 0.82 -5.65 17.87
N ALA A 67 1.95 -5.00 18.20
CA ALA A 67 3.28 -5.59 18.09
C ALA A 67 3.46 -6.78 19.03
N LEU A 68 3.06 -6.66 20.31
CA LEU A 68 3.13 -7.76 21.28
C LEU A 68 2.35 -8.99 20.79
N ARG A 69 1.10 -8.78 20.31
CA ARG A 69 0.28 -9.86 19.77
C ARG A 69 0.92 -10.53 18.56
N ALA A 70 1.45 -9.74 17.63
CA ALA A 70 2.07 -10.26 16.42
C ALA A 70 3.35 -11.05 16.74
N ILE A 71 4.18 -10.57 17.68
CA ILE A 71 5.39 -11.26 18.14
C ILE A 71 5.02 -12.60 18.80
N ASP A 72 3.99 -12.64 19.63
CA ASP A 72 3.54 -13.87 20.29
C ASP A 72 2.97 -14.86 19.26
N GLU A 73 2.07 -14.41 18.41
CA GLU A 73 1.32 -15.26 17.50
C GLU A 73 2.16 -15.78 16.31
N TYR A 74 3.04 -14.94 15.76
CA TYR A 74 3.80 -15.27 14.53
C TYR A 74 5.31 -15.35 14.75
N GLY A 75 5.86 -14.61 15.72
CA GLY A 75 7.28 -14.58 16.04
C GLY A 75 7.73 -15.69 17.01
N GLY A 76 6.79 -16.48 17.55
CA GLY A 76 7.11 -17.46 18.59
C GLY A 76 7.63 -16.81 19.86
N GLY A 77 7.11 -15.63 20.21
CA GLY A 77 7.51 -14.83 21.37
C GLY A 77 8.84 -14.09 21.21
N ARG A 78 9.40 -13.98 20.00
CA ARG A 78 10.69 -13.34 19.73
C ARG A 78 10.65 -12.48 18.48
N ALA A 79 11.35 -11.35 18.56
CA ALA A 79 11.73 -10.51 17.43
C ALA A 79 13.04 -9.78 17.77
N ASP A 80 13.73 -9.27 16.77
CA ASP A 80 14.97 -8.50 16.96
C ASP A 80 14.74 -7.00 16.82
N LEU A 81 13.70 -6.61 16.07
CA LEU A 81 13.40 -5.23 15.70
C LEU A 81 11.90 -5.06 15.43
N VAL A 82 11.37 -3.90 15.77
CA VAL A 82 10.04 -3.46 15.33
C VAL A 82 10.22 -2.28 14.39
N ALA A 83 9.42 -2.22 13.33
CA ALA A 83 9.34 -1.07 12.45
C ALA A 83 7.91 -0.51 12.45
N SER A 84 7.78 0.80 12.55
CA SER A 84 6.50 1.50 12.54
C SER A 84 6.50 2.59 11.47
N LEU A 85 5.51 2.56 10.58
CA LEU A 85 5.29 3.64 9.61
C LEU A 85 4.62 4.86 10.27
N GLY A 86 4.07 4.68 11.47
CA GLY A 86 3.24 5.67 12.14
C GLY A 86 1.89 5.88 11.46
N GLN A 87 1.01 6.60 12.10
CA GLN A 87 -0.27 7.03 11.53
C GLN A 87 -0.14 8.42 10.94
N THR A 88 -0.11 8.51 9.62
CA THR A 88 -0.05 9.81 8.94
C THR A 88 -1.31 10.63 9.24
N VAL A 89 -1.10 11.85 9.71
CA VAL A 89 -2.17 12.83 9.99
C VAL A 89 -2.07 14.06 9.10
N TYR A 90 -0.87 14.40 8.63
CA TYR A 90 -0.69 15.56 7.78
C TYR A 90 0.51 15.44 6.83
N HIS A 91 0.31 15.93 5.60
CA HIS A 91 1.39 16.24 4.66
C HIS A 91 1.29 17.73 4.31
N TRP A 92 2.36 18.48 4.60
CA TRP A 92 2.42 19.88 4.22
C TRP A 92 2.92 20.01 2.79
N ILE A 93 1.97 20.12 1.88
CA ILE A 93 2.25 20.24 0.45
C ILE A 93 1.94 21.69 0.02
N GLU A 94 2.92 22.38 -0.53
CA GLU A 94 2.70 23.65 -1.22
C GLU A 94 2.40 23.38 -2.70
N PRO A 95 1.31 23.98 -3.24
CA PRO A 95 0.98 23.84 -4.64
C PRO A 95 2.13 24.32 -5.53
N GLY A 96 2.49 23.55 -6.53
CA GLY A 96 3.44 23.97 -7.56
C GLY A 96 2.84 24.95 -8.54
N ALA A 97 3.67 25.53 -9.41
CA ALA A 97 3.19 26.28 -10.57
C ALA A 97 2.30 25.39 -11.45
N ALA A 98 1.39 26.00 -12.23
CA ALA A 98 0.49 25.27 -13.10
C ALA A 98 1.24 24.23 -13.96
N GLY A 99 0.94 22.95 -13.78
CA GLY A 99 1.57 21.84 -14.49
C GLY A 99 2.80 21.23 -13.80
N SER A 100 3.19 21.68 -12.58
CA SER A 100 4.23 21.04 -11.78
C SER A 100 3.63 20.37 -10.55
N ALA A 101 4.24 19.26 -10.12
CA ALA A 101 3.96 18.68 -8.81
C ALA A 101 4.33 19.71 -7.73
N GLY A 102 3.50 19.84 -6.69
CA GLY A 102 3.81 20.68 -5.54
C GLY A 102 5.07 20.19 -4.81
N SER A 103 5.52 20.94 -3.82
CA SER A 103 6.63 20.55 -2.95
C SER A 103 6.11 20.10 -1.60
N CYS A 104 6.54 18.95 -1.12
CA CYS A 104 6.28 18.52 0.24
C CYS A 104 7.32 19.16 1.17
N LEU A 105 6.86 20.01 2.09
CA LEU A 105 7.73 20.73 3.03
C LEU A 105 7.78 20.07 4.40
N GLY A 106 6.84 19.17 4.69
CA GLY A 106 6.79 18.46 5.95
C GLY A 106 5.79 17.30 5.91
N THR A 107 5.95 16.39 6.84
CA THR A 107 5.06 15.25 7.00
C THR A 107 4.98 14.89 8.48
N LEU A 108 3.81 14.49 8.96
CA LEU A 108 3.59 14.16 10.36
C LEU A 108 2.89 12.82 10.47
N GLN A 109 3.56 11.92 11.17
CA GLN A 109 3.04 10.63 11.59
C GLN A 109 2.97 10.60 13.12
N LEU A 110 1.88 10.08 13.67
CA LEU A 110 1.68 9.86 15.11
C LEU A 110 1.86 8.39 15.46
N GLY A 111 2.08 8.13 16.74
CA GLY A 111 2.30 6.79 17.27
C GLY A 111 3.71 6.65 17.82
N SER A 112 4.01 7.44 18.88
CA SER A 112 5.35 7.51 19.50
C SER A 112 5.98 6.13 19.70
N PRO A 113 7.17 5.88 19.12
CA PRO A 113 7.87 4.60 19.18
C PRO A 113 8.30 4.21 20.59
N ALA A 114 8.37 5.18 21.50
CA ALA A 114 8.72 4.92 22.89
C ALA A 114 7.74 3.97 23.59
N TRP A 115 6.44 4.06 23.27
CA TRP A 115 5.43 3.15 23.81
C TRP A 115 5.62 1.72 23.32
N ILE A 116 6.00 1.58 22.05
CA ILE A 116 6.30 0.27 21.45
C ILE A 116 7.57 -0.30 22.09
N ALA A 117 8.65 0.48 22.13
CA ALA A 117 9.94 0.04 22.65
C ALA A 117 9.87 -0.37 24.14
N GLU A 118 9.11 0.39 24.95
CA GLU A 118 8.89 0.06 26.37
C GLU A 118 8.11 -1.24 26.54
N ALA A 119 7.07 -1.45 25.73
CA ALA A 119 6.22 -2.63 25.82
C ALA A 119 6.92 -3.91 25.38
N VAL A 120 7.68 -3.86 24.26
CA VAL A 120 8.31 -5.06 23.68
C VAL A 120 9.76 -5.26 24.13
N GLY A 121 10.41 -4.24 24.67
CA GLY A 121 11.83 -4.26 25.06
C GLY A 121 12.80 -4.25 23.91
N LEU A 122 12.34 -4.06 22.66
CA LEU A 122 13.13 -4.13 21.42
C LEU A 122 13.37 -2.73 20.84
N PRO A 123 14.44 -2.54 20.03
CA PRO A 123 14.59 -1.32 19.25
C PRO A 123 13.43 -1.15 18.28
N VAL A 124 13.05 0.12 18.02
CA VAL A 124 11.97 0.47 17.10
C VAL A 124 12.50 1.43 16.06
N VAL A 125 12.33 1.11 14.80
CA VAL A 125 12.54 2.02 13.67
C VAL A 125 11.23 2.71 13.35
N ASP A 126 11.25 4.03 13.29
CA ASP A 126 10.09 4.88 13.04
C ASP A 126 10.44 6.07 12.13
N ASP A 127 9.51 7.00 11.94
CA ASP A 127 9.69 8.24 11.15
C ASP A 127 10.26 7.99 9.75
N LEU A 128 9.78 6.99 9.04
CA LEU A 128 10.31 6.53 7.77
C LEU A 128 10.13 7.51 6.60
N ARG A 129 9.40 8.63 6.78
CA ARG A 129 9.08 9.59 5.71
C ARG A 129 9.88 10.88 5.74
N THR A 130 10.14 11.41 6.94
CA THR A 130 10.71 12.76 7.13
C THR A 130 12.08 12.93 6.47
N ARG A 131 12.93 11.89 6.48
CA ARG A 131 14.27 11.95 5.86
C ARG A 131 14.23 12.07 4.34
N ASP A 132 13.23 11.46 3.70
CA ASP A 132 13.01 11.60 2.25
C ASP A 132 12.50 13.02 1.91
N VAL A 133 11.57 13.56 2.71
CA VAL A 133 11.07 14.94 2.57
C VAL A 133 12.20 15.94 2.76
N ALA A 134 13.05 15.78 3.79
CA ALA A 134 14.20 16.62 4.03
C ALA A 134 15.24 16.58 2.88
N ALA A 135 15.24 15.51 2.08
CA ALA A 135 16.03 15.38 0.87
C ALA A 135 15.34 15.92 -0.39
N GLY A 136 14.22 16.64 -0.24
CA GLY A 136 13.45 17.25 -1.33
C GLY A 136 12.42 16.31 -1.96
N GLY A 137 12.21 15.13 -1.40
CA GLY A 137 11.18 14.18 -1.82
C GLY A 137 9.82 14.46 -1.18
N HIS A 138 8.84 13.66 -1.53
CA HIS A 138 7.47 13.75 -1.00
C HIS A 138 7.21 12.83 0.21
N GLY A 139 8.18 11.98 0.62
CA GLY A 139 7.99 11.00 1.67
C GLY A 139 7.02 9.87 1.30
N ALA A 140 6.54 9.87 0.06
CA ALA A 140 5.63 8.89 -0.54
C ALA A 140 5.76 8.95 -2.09
N PRO A 141 5.44 7.87 -2.83
CA PRO A 141 5.16 6.53 -2.34
C PRO A 141 6.45 5.76 -1.96
N LEU A 142 6.49 5.15 -0.78
CA LEU A 142 7.62 4.27 -0.38
C LEU A 142 7.47 2.85 -0.96
N ALA A 143 6.26 2.46 -1.34
CA ALA A 143 5.97 1.15 -1.93
C ALA A 143 6.75 0.88 -3.23
N GLY A 144 7.09 1.92 -3.98
CA GLY A 144 7.87 1.78 -5.21
C GLY A 144 9.23 1.10 -5.03
N LEU A 145 9.87 1.26 -3.84
CA LEU A 145 11.10 0.54 -3.54
C LEU A 145 10.89 -0.96 -3.37
N PHE A 146 9.86 -1.33 -2.61
CA PHE A 146 9.48 -2.73 -2.41
C PHE A 146 9.19 -3.40 -3.76
N ASP A 147 8.34 -2.77 -4.57
CA ASP A 147 7.94 -3.28 -5.87
C ASP A 147 9.14 -3.43 -6.81
N ARG A 148 10.01 -2.43 -6.87
CA ARG A 148 11.24 -2.49 -7.66
C ARG A 148 12.13 -3.66 -7.27
N TYR A 149 12.39 -3.81 -5.97
CA TYR A 149 13.25 -4.90 -5.50
C TYR A 149 12.59 -6.25 -5.71
N TRP A 150 11.28 -6.33 -5.53
CA TRP A 150 10.53 -7.56 -5.76
C TRP A 150 10.53 -7.97 -7.24
N ILE A 151 10.24 -7.04 -8.16
CA ILE A 151 10.36 -7.28 -9.61
C ILE A 151 11.77 -7.78 -9.95
N ALA A 152 12.81 -7.12 -9.42
CA ALA A 152 14.19 -7.55 -9.67
C ALA A 152 14.49 -8.94 -9.10
N GLY A 153 13.87 -9.31 -7.98
CA GLY A 153 13.94 -10.66 -7.40
C GLY A 153 13.27 -11.70 -8.29
N LEU A 154 12.07 -11.41 -8.82
CA LEU A 154 11.34 -12.28 -9.74
C LEU A 154 12.11 -12.52 -11.04
N VAL A 155 12.67 -11.45 -11.62
CA VAL A 155 13.51 -11.55 -12.84
C VAL A 155 14.78 -12.38 -12.58
N ARG A 156 15.41 -12.23 -11.41
CA ARG A 156 16.60 -13.05 -11.05
C ARG A 156 16.25 -14.53 -10.82
N ALA A 157 15.04 -14.82 -10.35
CA ALA A 157 14.59 -16.20 -10.15
C ALA A 157 14.32 -16.93 -11.47
N GLU A 158 13.99 -16.21 -12.54
CA GLU A 158 13.68 -16.73 -13.86
C GLU A 158 14.58 -16.03 -14.93
N PRO A 159 15.89 -16.24 -14.91
CA PRO A 159 16.83 -15.45 -15.72
C PRO A 159 16.70 -15.65 -17.24
N GLU A 160 16.05 -16.71 -17.68
CA GLU A 160 15.75 -16.99 -19.09
C GLU A 160 14.45 -16.32 -19.55
N ASP A 161 13.60 -15.88 -18.62
CA ASP A 161 12.37 -15.15 -18.90
C ASP A 161 12.63 -13.63 -18.86
N HIS A 162 12.80 -13.03 -20.02
CA HIS A 162 13.03 -11.60 -20.18
C HIS A 162 11.71 -10.81 -20.30
N THR A 163 10.59 -11.39 -19.87
CA THR A 163 9.28 -10.73 -19.99
C THR A 163 9.15 -9.55 -19.03
N PRO A 164 8.71 -8.37 -19.49
CA PRO A 164 8.49 -7.24 -18.62
C PRO A 164 7.39 -7.52 -17.58
N ILE A 165 7.70 -7.25 -16.31
CA ILE A 165 6.82 -7.48 -15.17
C ILE A 165 6.38 -6.15 -14.58
N GLY A 166 5.09 -6.02 -14.27
CA GLY A 166 4.53 -4.91 -13.49
C GLY A 166 3.93 -5.39 -12.17
N VAL A 167 3.94 -4.52 -11.17
CA VAL A 167 3.21 -4.72 -9.90
C VAL A 167 2.06 -3.74 -9.84
N LEU A 168 0.85 -4.25 -9.70
CA LEU A 168 -0.41 -3.51 -9.66
C LEU A 168 -1.02 -3.59 -8.27
N ASN A 169 -1.21 -2.45 -7.63
CA ASN A 169 -1.96 -2.35 -6.39
C ASN A 169 -3.39 -1.87 -6.67
N LEU A 170 -4.39 -2.64 -6.26
CA LEU A 170 -5.82 -2.33 -6.37
C LEU A 170 -6.36 -1.82 -5.04
N GLY A 171 -5.99 -0.61 -4.65
CA GLY A 171 -6.57 0.11 -3.52
C GLY A 171 -7.85 0.87 -3.91
N GLY A 172 -8.09 2.04 -3.35
CA GLY A 172 -9.10 2.99 -3.87
C GLY A 172 -8.73 3.46 -5.27
N ILE A 173 -7.46 3.75 -5.48
CA ILE A 173 -6.83 4.05 -6.77
C ILE A 173 -5.96 2.86 -7.16
N ALA A 174 -5.92 2.56 -8.46
CA ALA A 174 -5.01 1.57 -9.03
C ALA A 174 -3.65 2.23 -9.26
N ASN A 175 -2.60 1.68 -8.64
CA ASN A 175 -1.22 2.13 -8.83
C ASN A 175 -0.42 1.03 -9.54
N LEU A 176 0.34 1.39 -10.57
CA LEU A 176 1.18 0.48 -11.34
C LEU A 176 2.65 0.85 -11.18
N THR A 177 3.45 -0.11 -10.73
CA THR A 177 4.90 -0.02 -10.72
C THR A 177 5.46 -0.87 -11.85
N VAL A 178 6.30 -0.27 -12.69
CA VAL A 178 7.00 -0.93 -13.78
C VAL A 178 8.50 -0.71 -13.61
N ALA A 179 9.27 -1.79 -13.65
CA ALA A 179 10.72 -1.73 -13.65
C ALA A 179 11.25 -2.18 -15.01
N ASP A 180 12.00 -1.30 -15.67
CA ASP A 180 12.72 -1.58 -16.92
C ASP A 180 14.21 -1.33 -16.68
N GLY A 181 14.95 -2.40 -16.45
CA GLY A 181 16.38 -2.32 -16.12
C GLY A 181 16.66 -1.42 -14.90
N ALA A 182 17.35 -0.30 -15.13
CA ALA A 182 17.69 0.66 -14.07
C ALA A 182 16.55 1.64 -13.75
N ALA A 183 15.60 1.82 -14.64
CA ALA A 183 14.47 2.73 -14.47
C ALA A 183 13.29 2.04 -13.76
N THR A 184 12.66 2.74 -12.86
CA THR A 184 11.42 2.31 -12.22
C THR A 184 10.45 3.46 -12.27
N ILE A 185 9.25 3.22 -12.79
CA ILE A 185 8.17 4.18 -12.83
C ILE A 185 7.03 3.62 -11.99
N ALA A 186 6.55 4.42 -11.04
CA ALA A 186 5.35 4.12 -10.27
C ALA A 186 4.37 5.29 -10.45
N TYR A 187 3.11 5.00 -10.79
CA TYR A 187 2.11 6.03 -11.03
C TYR A 187 0.68 5.51 -10.88
N ASP A 188 -0.26 6.41 -10.67
CA ASP A 188 -1.67 6.09 -10.56
C ASP A 188 -2.29 5.94 -11.95
N VAL A 189 -2.92 4.80 -12.18
CA VAL A 189 -3.56 4.48 -13.45
C VAL A 189 -4.97 5.07 -13.54
N GLY A 190 -5.69 5.09 -12.40
CA GLY A 190 -7.06 5.58 -12.29
C GLY A 190 -7.80 4.95 -11.11
N PRO A 191 -9.12 5.13 -11.01
CA PRO A 191 -9.89 4.55 -9.92
C PRO A 191 -9.89 3.02 -9.99
N ALA A 192 -9.73 2.38 -8.83
CA ALA A 192 -10.01 0.96 -8.64
C ALA A 192 -11.28 0.82 -7.81
N ASN A 193 -11.18 0.74 -6.47
CA ASN A 193 -12.37 0.62 -5.63
C ASN A 193 -13.05 1.97 -5.33
N ALA A 194 -12.38 3.12 -5.50
CA ALA A 194 -12.91 4.41 -5.04
C ALA A 194 -14.30 4.75 -5.60
N LEU A 195 -14.51 4.58 -6.91
CA LEU A 195 -15.81 4.83 -7.51
C LEU A 195 -16.82 3.69 -7.24
N LEU A 196 -16.36 2.45 -7.14
CA LEU A 196 -17.20 1.31 -6.75
C LEU A 196 -17.74 1.48 -5.35
N ASP A 197 -16.89 1.82 -4.39
CA ASP A 197 -17.27 2.04 -3.00
C ASP A 197 -18.17 3.28 -2.85
N ALA A 198 -17.89 4.36 -3.58
CA ALA A 198 -18.73 5.54 -3.61
C ALA A 198 -20.14 5.20 -4.14
N ALA A 199 -20.24 4.45 -5.23
CA ALA A 199 -21.52 4.00 -5.78
C ALA A 199 -22.28 3.11 -4.78
N CYS A 200 -21.60 2.14 -4.15
CA CYS A 200 -22.22 1.27 -3.15
C CYS A 200 -22.74 2.05 -1.96
N THR A 201 -21.98 3.02 -1.45
CA THR A 201 -22.39 3.87 -0.33
C THR A 201 -23.62 4.73 -0.67
N GLU A 202 -23.72 5.23 -1.90
CA GLU A 202 -24.89 6.00 -2.36
C GLU A 202 -26.13 5.11 -2.57
N LEU A 203 -25.93 3.89 -3.05
CA LEU A 203 -27.01 2.92 -3.27
C LEU A 203 -27.57 2.35 -1.98
N ASP A 204 -26.73 2.12 -0.99
CA ASP A 204 -27.09 1.60 0.33
C ASP A 204 -26.21 2.24 1.42
N PRO A 205 -26.63 3.41 1.96
CA PRO A 205 -25.87 4.12 3.00
C PRO A 205 -25.73 3.34 4.32
N ALA A 206 -26.58 2.34 4.56
CA ALA A 206 -26.52 1.48 5.75
C ALA A 206 -25.76 0.17 5.49
N GLY A 207 -25.36 -0.05 4.25
CA GLY A 207 -24.65 -1.24 3.82
C GLY A 207 -23.14 -1.22 4.15
N PRO A 208 -22.41 -2.22 3.67
CA PRO A 208 -20.98 -2.36 3.95
C PRO A 208 -20.10 -1.30 3.25
N GLY A 209 -20.66 -0.46 2.36
CA GLY A 209 -19.94 0.56 1.61
C GLY A 209 -19.14 0.04 0.41
N PHE A 210 -19.23 -1.24 0.08
CA PHE A 210 -18.58 -1.86 -1.09
C PHE A 210 -19.36 -3.06 -1.62
N ASP A 211 -19.12 -3.46 -2.87
CA ASP A 211 -19.73 -4.65 -3.49
C ASP A 211 -19.05 -5.92 -3.03
N VAL A 212 -19.63 -6.57 -2.03
CA VAL A 212 -19.06 -7.78 -1.40
C VAL A 212 -18.83 -8.90 -2.43
N GLY A 213 -17.57 -9.19 -2.72
CA GLY A 213 -17.15 -10.20 -3.71
C GLY A 213 -17.54 -9.84 -5.15
N GLY A 214 -17.85 -8.59 -5.46
CA GLY A 214 -18.23 -8.13 -6.80
C GLY A 214 -19.55 -8.73 -7.29
N ARG A 215 -20.43 -9.15 -6.36
CA ARG A 215 -21.65 -9.91 -6.68
C ARG A 215 -22.72 -9.07 -7.37
N LEU A 216 -22.78 -7.80 -7.06
CA LEU A 216 -23.76 -6.91 -7.68
C LEU A 216 -23.30 -6.55 -9.10
N ALA A 217 -22.04 -6.16 -9.27
CA ALA A 217 -21.43 -5.92 -10.57
C ALA A 217 -21.49 -7.15 -11.51
N ALA A 218 -21.33 -8.35 -10.97
CA ALA A 218 -21.41 -9.60 -11.75
C ALA A 218 -22.75 -9.86 -12.43
N ARG A 219 -23.83 -9.20 -11.96
CA ARG A 219 -25.19 -9.34 -12.49
C ARG A 219 -25.54 -8.28 -13.52
N GLY A 220 -24.70 -7.23 -13.61
CA GLY A 220 -24.91 -6.11 -14.52
C GLY A 220 -24.24 -6.29 -15.87
N ARG A 221 -24.56 -5.34 -16.75
CA ARG A 221 -23.92 -5.17 -18.06
C ARG A 221 -23.35 -3.76 -18.13
N PRO A 222 -22.10 -3.58 -18.55
CA PRO A 222 -21.53 -2.26 -18.71
C PRO A 222 -22.36 -1.39 -19.67
N ASP A 223 -22.66 -0.16 -19.23
CA ASP A 223 -23.25 0.87 -20.07
C ASP A 223 -22.14 1.51 -20.91
N SER A 224 -22.23 1.37 -22.22
CA SER A 224 -21.18 1.81 -23.17
C SER A 224 -21.05 3.33 -23.22
N ASP A 225 -22.16 4.06 -23.05
CA ASP A 225 -22.17 5.51 -23.19
C ASP A 225 -21.56 6.15 -21.92
N LEU A 226 -21.94 5.65 -20.75
CA LEU A 226 -21.31 6.06 -19.49
C LEU A 226 -19.82 5.68 -19.46
N LEU A 227 -19.46 4.48 -19.89
CA LEU A 227 -18.07 4.05 -19.96
C LEU A 227 -17.25 4.97 -20.88
N GLY A 228 -17.80 5.34 -22.04
CA GLY A 228 -17.14 6.27 -22.96
C GLY A 228 -16.87 7.63 -22.35
N GLU A 229 -17.84 8.20 -21.60
CA GLU A 229 -17.66 9.47 -20.90
C GLU A 229 -16.65 9.36 -19.74
N LEU A 230 -16.71 8.29 -18.95
CA LEU A 230 -15.73 8.03 -17.89
C LEU A 230 -14.30 7.94 -18.46
N LEU A 231 -14.11 7.24 -19.57
CA LEU A 231 -12.81 7.10 -20.24
C LEU A 231 -12.31 8.39 -20.89
N ALA A 232 -13.19 9.37 -21.12
CA ALA A 232 -12.81 10.68 -21.67
C ALA A 232 -12.19 11.62 -20.64
N ASP A 233 -12.09 11.22 -19.36
CA ASP A 233 -11.45 12.03 -18.32
C ASP A 233 -10.00 12.35 -18.72
N PRO A 234 -9.58 13.65 -18.66
CA PRO A 234 -8.25 14.08 -19.07
C PRO A 234 -7.11 13.39 -18.32
N PHE A 235 -7.37 12.91 -17.11
CA PHE A 235 -6.37 12.19 -16.30
C PHE A 235 -5.79 10.98 -17.05
N TYR A 236 -6.61 10.26 -17.83
CA TYR A 236 -6.12 9.06 -18.52
C TYR A 236 -5.16 9.37 -19.66
N SER A 237 -5.29 10.53 -20.29
CA SER A 237 -4.40 10.97 -21.37
C SER A 237 -3.07 11.55 -20.89
N ALA A 238 -2.94 11.89 -19.60
CA ALA A 238 -1.70 12.40 -19.04
C ALA A 238 -0.61 11.34 -19.05
N ALA A 239 0.61 11.73 -19.45
CA ALA A 239 1.77 10.84 -19.41
C ALA A 239 2.25 10.59 -17.97
N PRO A 240 2.76 9.39 -17.65
CA PRO A 240 3.45 9.14 -16.39
C PRO A 240 4.75 9.98 -16.26
N PRO A 241 5.16 10.35 -15.03
CA PRO A 241 4.51 10.05 -13.75
C PRO A 241 3.28 10.92 -13.52
N LYS A 242 2.19 10.33 -13.03
CA LYS A 242 0.95 11.03 -12.69
C LYS A 242 0.35 10.46 -11.41
N SER A 243 -0.37 11.28 -10.68
CA SER A 243 -1.01 10.90 -9.43
C SER A 243 -2.43 11.45 -9.36
N THR A 244 -3.30 10.73 -8.66
CA THR A 244 -4.70 11.10 -8.41
C THR A 244 -5.15 10.46 -7.10
N GLY A 245 -6.35 10.80 -6.62
CA GLY A 245 -6.88 10.26 -5.38
C GLY A 245 -8.39 10.31 -5.31
N LYS A 246 -8.91 10.05 -4.11
CA LYS A 246 -10.34 10.15 -3.82
C LYS A 246 -10.87 11.59 -3.87
N GLU A 247 -9.99 12.58 -3.87
CA GLU A 247 -10.36 13.99 -4.10
C GLU A 247 -10.85 14.23 -5.53
N HIS A 248 -10.38 13.47 -6.51
CA HIS A 248 -10.83 13.48 -7.90
C HIS A 248 -11.93 12.41 -8.11
N PHE A 249 -11.60 11.14 -7.90
CA PHE A 249 -12.52 10.03 -8.18
C PHE A 249 -13.35 9.69 -6.93
N ASN A 250 -14.50 10.32 -6.80
CA ASN A 250 -15.39 10.23 -5.64
C ASN A 250 -16.87 10.24 -6.04
N GLY A 251 -17.77 10.23 -5.02
CA GLY A 251 -19.22 10.26 -5.26
C GLY A 251 -19.70 11.54 -5.96
N ALA A 252 -19.08 12.70 -5.69
CA ALA A 252 -19.45 13.95 -6.37
C ALA A 252 -19.11 13.90 -7.87
N TYR A 253 -17.95 13.36 -8.22
CA TYR A 253 -17.55 13.10 -9.61
C TYR A 253 -18.56 12.19 -10.31
N LEU A 254 -18.93 11.06 -9.66
CA LEU A 254 -19.89 10.11 -10.23
C LEU A 254 -21.27 10.72 -10.39
N ARG A 255 -21.77 11.44 -9.38
CA ARG A 255 -23.05 12.17 -9.48
C ARG A 255 -23.08 13.18 -10.61
N GLY A 256 -21.97 13.89 -10.83
CA GLY A 256 -21.82 14.85 -11.94
C GLY A 256 -22.04 14.18 -13.30
N LEU A 257 -21.44 12.99 -13.52
CA LEU A 257 -21.58 12.23 -14.76
C LEU A 257 -22.97 11.59 -14.91
N LEU A 258 -23.62 11.24 -13.83
CA LEU A 258 -24.95 10.66 -13.85
C LEU A 258 -26.08 11.71 -13.97
N ALA A 259 -25.77 12.99 -13.76
CA ALA A 259 -26.76 14.06 -13.79
C ALA A 259 -27.34 14.22 -15.21
N GLY A 260 -28.69 14.22 -15.28
CA GLY A 260 -29.40 14.35 -16.54
C GLY A 260 -29.47 13.10 -17.43
N ARG A 261 -28.87 11.99 -17.00
CA ARG A 261 -28.98 10.70 -17.68
C ARG A 261 -30.25 9.94 -17.27
N PRO A 262 -30.76 9.04 -18.13
CA PRO A 262 -31.71 8.02 -17.69
C PRO A 262 -31.14 7.21 -16.51
N ALA A 263 -32.00 6.76 -15.61
CA ALA A 263 -31.57 5.96 -14.46
C ALA A 263 -30.92 4.66 -14.92
N ILE A 264 -29.68 4.42 -14.48
CA ILE A 264 -28.94 3.18 -14.73
C ILE A 264 -29.21 2.23 -13.58
N ALA A 265 -29.48 0.97 -13.88
CA ALA A 265 -29.68 -0.04 -12.86
C ALA A 265 -28.40 -0.22 -12.00
N PRO A 266 -28.50 -0.35 -10.67
CA PRO A 266 -27.32 -0.49 -9.81
C PRO A 266 -26.29 -1.56 -10.24
N PRO A 267 -26.72 -2.78 -10.68
CA PRO A 267 -25.77 -3.75 -11.20
C PRO A 267 -25.02 -3.27 -12.46
N ASP A 268 -25.70 -2.56 -13.36
CA ASP A 268 -25.10 -2.08 -14.61
C ASP A 268 -24.14 -0.93 -14.35
N LEU A 269 -24.44 -0.04 -13.39
CA LEU A 269 -23.52 1.00 -12.94
C LEU A 269 -22.24 0.38 -12.40
N LEU A 270 -22.34 -0.59 -11.48
CA LEU A 270 -21.16 -1.24 -10.90
C LEU A 270 -20.38 -2.04 -11.94
N ALA A 271 -21.06 -2.71 -12.87
CA ALA A 271 -20.41 -3.39 -13.99
C ALA A 271 -19.62 -2.40 -14.87
N THR A 272 -20.18 -1.21 -15.12
CA THR A 272 -19.52 -0.14 -15.88
C THR A 272 -18.26 0.35 -15.17
N LEU A 273 -18.29 0.54 -13.86
CA LEU A 273 -17.14 0.97 -13.06
C LEU A 273 -16.05 -0.12 -12.99
N VAL A 274 -16.43 -1.39 -12.91
CA VAL A 274 -15.49 -2.53 -13.03
C VAL A 274 -14.80 -2.51 -14.40
N GLU A 275 -15.56 -2.29 -15.45
CA GLU A 275 -15.03 -2.23 -16.81
C GLU A 275 -14.12 -1.02 -17.04
N LEU A 276 -14.44 0.15 -16.45
CA LEU A 276 -13.57 1.32 -16.43
C LEU A 276 -12.19 0.97 -15.85
N THR A 277 -12.17 0.40 -14.65
CA THR A 277 -10.94 -0.01 -13.99
C THR A 277 -10.14 -1.00 -14.85
N ALA A 278 -10.81 -2.00 -15.41
CA ALA A 278 -10.15 -2.99 -16.26
C ALA A 278 -9.62 -2.39 -17.57
N ALA A 279 -10.35 -1.47 -18.20
CA ALA A 279 -9.96 -0.81 -19.44
C ALA A 279 -8.74 0.09 -19.25
N THR A 280 -8.73 0.93 -18.21
CA THR A 280 -7.62 1.86 -17.91
C THR A 280 -6.34 1.10 -17.55
N ILE A 281 -6.43 0.07 -16.72
CA ILE A 281 -5.30 -0.80 -16.38
C ILE A 281 -4.82 -1.55 -17.64
N GLY A 282 -5.73 -2.09 -18.45
CA GLY A 282 -5.39 -2.78 -19.69
C GLY A 282 -4.64 -1.88 -20.68
N ALA A 283 -5.02 -0.60 -20.79
CA ALA A 283 -4.31 0.37 -21.59
C ALA A 283 -2.89 0.64 -21.06
N ALA A 284 -2.72 0.80 -19.76
CA ALA A 284 -1.43 1.00 -19.12
C ALA A 284 -0.50 -0.21 -19.30
N VAL A 285 -0.99 -1.42 -19.09
CA VAL A 285 -0.23 -2.68 -19.26
C VAL A 285 0.24 -2.84 -20.71
N ARG A 286 -0.62 -2.58 -21.67
CA ARG A 286 -0.23 -2.61 -23.11
C ARG A 286 0.76 -1.50 -23.46
N GLY A 287 0.57 -0.30 -22.91
CA GLY A 287 1.47 0.83 -23.15
C GLY A 287 2.91 0.57 -22.71
N HIS A 288 3.10 -0.23 -21.66
CA HIS A 288 4.41 -0.67 -21.18
C HIS A 288 4.87 -2.02 -21.75
N GLY A 289 4.08 -2.68 -22.59
CA GLY A 289 4.41 -4.00 -23.15
C GLY A 289 4.56 -5.09 -22.08
N LEU A 290 3.85 -4.98 -20.94
CA LEU A 290 3.96 -5.95 -19.87
C LEU A 290 3.35 -7.28 -20.29
N SER A 291 4.05 -8.37 -19.99
CA SER A 291 3.57 -9.74 -20.21
C SER A 291 3.12 -10.42 -18.92
N ARG A 292 3.52 -9.90 -17.77
CA ARG A 292 3.14 -10.39 -16.45
C ARG A 292 2.82 -9.23 -15.52
N VAL A 293 1.70 -9.32 -14.82
CA VAL A 293 1.25 -8.33 -13.81
C VAL A 293 0.98 -9.04 -12.50
N VAL A 294 1.72 -8.65 -11.46
CA VAL A 294 1.47 -9.11 -10.10
C VAL A 294 0.44 -8.18 -9.46
N VAL A 295 -0.67 -8.72 -8.98
CA VAL A 295 -1.78 -7.92 -8.42
C VAL A 295 -1.90 -8.11 -6.92
N SER A 296 -2.06 -7.00 -6.18
CA SER A 296 -2.27 -6.93 -4.74
C SER A 296 -3.34 -5.91 -4.37
N GLY A 297 -3.62 -5.76 -3.08
CA GLY A 297 -4.60 -4.82 -2.52
C GLY A 297 -6.01 -5.36 -2.48
N GLY A 298 -6.91 -4.65 -1.77
CA GLY A 298 -8.27 -5.10 -1.50
C GLY A 298 -9.11 -5.44 -2.74
N GLY A 299 -8.88 -4.75 -3.87
CA GLY A 299 -9.54 -5.04 -5.15
C GLY A 299 -9.18 -6.41 -5.73
N ALA A 300 -8.06 -7.01 -5.34
CA ALA A 300 -7.69 -8.36 -5.74
C ALA A 300 -8.61 -9.44 -5.15
N ARG A 301 -9.39 -9.12 -4.12
CA ARG A 301 -10.42 -9.98 -3.55
C ARG A 301 -11.75 -9.93 -4.32
N ASN A 302 -11.88 -9.05 -5.30
CA ASN A 302 -13.09 -8.94 -6.11
C ASN A 302 -12.98 -9.84 -7.36
N PRO A 303 -13.61 -11.03 -7.38
CA PRO A 303 -13.48 -11.96 -8.50
C PRO A 303 -14.08 -11.42 -9.81
N THR A 304 -15.04 -10.49 -9.73
CA THR A 304 -15.63 -9.85 -10.92
C THR A 304 -14.63 -8.88 -11.55
N LEU A 305 -13.94 -8.07 -10.73
CA LEU A 305 -12.87 -7.19 -11.19
C LEU A 305 -11.68 -8.00 -11.76
N LEU A 306 -11.24 -9.07 -11.06
CA LEU A 306 -10.15 -9.92 -11.57
C LEU A 306 -10.50 -10.60 -12.90
N ARG A 307 -11.76 -10.99 -13.11
CA ARG A 307 -12.23 -11.56 -14.37
C ARG A 307 -12.16 -10.53 -15.49
N ALA A 308 -12.66 -9.32 -15.26
CA ALA A 308 -12.60 -8.22 -16.23
C ALA A 308 -11.14 -7.85 -16.57
N LEU A 309 -10.27 -7.78 -15.55
CA LEU A 309 -8.84 -7.55 -15.74
C LEU A 309 -8.20 -8.64 -16.59
N ARG A 310 -8.40 -9.93 -16.29
CA ARG A 310 -7.85 -11.04 -17.09
C ARG A 310 -8.26 -10.93 -18.57
N ALA A 311 -9.52 -10.60 -18.83
CA ALA A 311 -10.02 -10.42 -20.19
C ALA A 311 -9.32 -9.25 -20.90
N ARG A 312 -9.09 -8.13 -20.23
CA ARG A 312 -8.47 -6.92 -20.79
C ARG A 312 -6.94 -7.01 -20.91
N LEU A 313 -6.31 -7.81 -20.08
CA LEU A 313 -4.85 -7.97 -20.04
C LEU A 313 -4.33 -9.01 -21.03
N THR A 314 -5.15 -9.94 -21.51
CA THR A 314 -4.72 -10.99 -22.46
C THR A 314 -3.95 -10.38 -23.63
N PRO A 315 -2.73 -10.89 -23.98
CA PRO A 315 -2.09 -12.13 -23.52
C PRO A 315 -1.29 -12.02 -22.20
N ALA A 316 -1.19 -10.84 -21.57
CA ALA A 316 -0.45 -10.69 -20.32
C ALA A 316 -1.09 -11.50 -19.18
N GLN A 317 -0.24 -12.11 -18.37
CA GLN A 317 -0.67 -12.93 -17.23
C GLN A 317 -0.93 -12.06 -16.00
N LEU A 318 -2.04 -12.30 -15.30
CA LEU A 318 -2.38 -11.68 -14.02
C LEU A 318 -2.16 -12.69 -12.89
N THR A 319 -1.16 -12.43 -12.06
CA THR A 319 -0.76 -13.31 -10.94
C THR A 319 -1.08 -12.62 -9.61
N PRO A 320 -1.94 -13.16 -8.76
CA PRO A 320 -2.11 -12.66 -7.38
C PRO A 320 -0.81 -12.73 -6.58
N SER A 321 -0.55 -11.69 -5.78
CA SER A 321 0.64 -11.60 -4.92
C SER A 321 0.71 -12.72 -3.88
N ASP A 322 -0.44 -13.22 -3.45
CA ASP A 322 -0.56 -14.37 -2.53
C ASP A 322 0.14 -15.63 -3.08
N LEU A 323 0.07 -15.86 -4.39
CA LEU A 323 0.75 -16.98 -5.04
C LEU A 323 2.27 -16.83 -5.09
N LEU A 324 2.76 -15.64 -4.80
CA LEU A 324 4.18 -15.27 -4.77
C LEU A 324 4.67 -15.00 -3.34
N GLY A 325 3.93 -15.45 -2.34
CA GLY A 325 4.31 -15.38 -0.93
C GLY A 325 3.97 -14.07 -0.22
N VAL A 326 3.33 -13.09 -0.90
CA VAL A 326 2.88 -11.84 -0.26
C VAL A 326 1.37 -11.81 -0.19
N PRO A 327 0.76 -11.97 0.99
CA PRO A 327 -0.67 -11.73 1.15
C PRO A 327 -1.02 -10.32 0.70
N GLY A 328 -2.02 -10.20 -0.18
CA GLY A 328 -2.32 -8.94 -0.86
C GLY A 328 -2.66 -7.79 0.08
N ASP A 329 -3.21 -8.08 1.26
CA ASP A 329 -3.55 -7.09 2.28
C ASP A 329 -2.37 -6.69 3.16
N ASP A 330 -1.39 -7.56 3.34
CA ASP A 330 -0.26 -7.35 4.25
C ASP A 330 0.95 -6.71 3.57
N LYS A 331 0.87 -6.43 2.27
CA LYS A 331 1.98 -5.88 1.48
C LYS A 331 2.57 -4.60 2.09
N GLU A 332 1.72 -3.70 2.61
CA GLU A 332 2.19 -2.46 3.24
C GLU A 332 2.89 -2.72 4.58
N ALA A 333 2.44 -3.72 5.33
CA ALA A 333 3.10 -4.13 6.55
C ALA A 333 4.47 -4.79 6.25
N TYR A 334 4.57 -5.64 5.22
CA TYR A 334 5.86 -6.18 4.76
C TYR A 334 6.79 -5.12 4.16
N LEU A 335 6.25 -4.09 3.50
CA LEU A 335 7.04 -2.92 3.12
C LEU A 335 7.67 -2.26 4.35
N THR A 336 6.87 -2.03 5.39
CA THR A 336 7.36 -1.42 6.65
C THR A 336 8.43 -2.28 7.30
N THR A 337 8.26 -3.60 7.31
CA THR A 337 9.25 -4.56 7.79
C THR A 337 10.57 -4.45 7.01
N LEU A 338 10.50 -4.37 5.66
CA LEU A 338 11.67 -4.19 4.81
C LEU A 338 12.36 -2.85 5.08
N LEU A 339 11.62 -1.75 5.19
CA LEU A 339 12.18 -0.42 5.46
C LEU A 339 12.91 -0.38 6.82
N GLY A 340 12.31 -0.97 7.85
CA GLY A 340 12.96 -1.11 9.16
C GLY A 340 14.25 -1.90 9.08
N PHE A 341 14.25 -3.03 8.37
CA PHE A 341 15.45 -3.83 8.15
C PHE A 341 16.54 -3.05 7.40
N LEU A 342 16.19 -2.32 6.34
CA LEU A 342 17.15 -1.50 5.59
C LEU A 342 17.75 -0.40 6.49
N THR A 343 16.92 0.28 7.27
CA THR A 343 17.37 1.31 8.21
C THR A 343 18.31 0.73 9.27
N TRP A 344 17.96 -0.43 9.83
CA TRP A 344 18.77 -1.13 10.82
C TRP A 344 20.18 -1.48 10.30
N HIS A 345 20.27 -1.80 9.01
CA HIS A 345 21.52 -2.14 8.32
C HIS A 345 22.21 -0.92 7.66
N GLY A 346 21.74 0.31 7.89
CA GLY A 346 22.31 1.51 7.29
C GLY A 346 22.13 1.60 5.76
N LEU A 347 21.14 0.91 5.20
CA LEU A 347 20.84 0.84 3.77
C LEU A 347 19.76 1.83 3.37
N PRO A 348 19.82 2.43 2.15
CA PRO A 348 18.77 3.33 1.68
C PRO A 348 17.40 2.65 1.60
N GLY A 349 16.38 3.38 2.07
CA GLY A 349 14.98 2.93 2.10
C GLY A 349 14.04 3.72 1.18
N ASN A 350 14.55 4.66 0.36
CA ASN A 350 13.73 5.39 -0.60
C ASN A 350 14.11 5.09 -2.05
N LEU A 351 13.21 5.40 -2.95
CA LEU A 351 13.41 5.36 -4.40
C LEU A 351 13.28 6.79 -4.95
N PRO A 352 14.38 7.52 -5.20
CA PRO A 352 14.34 8.91 -5.63
C PRO A 352 13.49 9.16 -6.89
N SER A 353 13.48 8.23 -7.85
CA SER A 353 12.64 8.31 -9.05
C SER A 353 11.13 8.24 -8.76
N ALA A 354 10.73 7.74 -7.59
CA ALA A 354 9.33 7.68 -7.18
C ALA A 354 8.96 8.81 -6.21
N THR A 355 9.86 9.18 -5.29
CA THR A 355 9.58 10.20 -4.27
C THR A 355 10.01 11.61 -4.65
N GLY A 356 10.90 11.77 -5.64
CA GLY A 356 11.47 13.06 -6.03
C GLY A 356 12.66 13.50 -5.17
N ALA A 357 13.11 12.72 -4.20
CA ALA A 357 14.26 13.06 -3.36
C ALA A 357 15.55 13.24 -4.19
N ALA A 358 16.46 14.11 -3.73
CA ALA A 358 17.74 14.39 -4.41
C ALA A 358 18.69 13.19 -4.51
N GLY A 359 18.39 12.09 -3.80
CA GLY A 359 19.18 10.85 -3.87
C GLY A 359 18.75 9.83 -2.82
N PRO A 360 19.36 8.63 -2.83
CA PRO A 360 19.07 7.59 -1.85
C PRO A 360 19.37 8.05 -0.41
N ARG A 361 18.50 7.67 0.52
CA ARG A 361 18.63 7.98 1.96
C ARG A 361 18.32 6.75 2.81
N VAL A 362 19.10 6.57 3.88
CA VAL A 362 18.67 5.73 5.00
C VAL A 362 17.53 6.45 5.67
N LEU A 363 16.37 5.83 5.76
CA LEU A 363 15.16 6.44 6.31
C LEU A 363 15.05 6.20 7.82
N GLY A 364 14.20 7.00 8.46
CA GLY A 364 13.79 6.76 9.83
C GLY A 364 14.78 7.15 10.92
N SER A 365 14.30 6.94 12.13
CA SER A 365 15.00 7.07 13.40
C SER A 365 14.96 5.73 14.13
N ILE A 366 15.80 5.56 15.18
CA ILE A 366 15.82 4.34 15.98
C ILE A 366 15.63 4.69 17.44
N THR A 367 14.52 4.26 18.01
CA THR A 367 14.30 4.31 19.46
C THR A 367 14.90 3.04 20.08
N PRO A 368 15.84 3.15 21.07
CA PRO A 368 16.42 1.98 21.73
C PRO A 368 15.37 1.17 22.49
N GLY A 369 15.55 -0.16 22.55
CA GLY A 369 14.81 -1.02 23.46
C GLY A 369 15.39 -1.03 24.88
N ALA A 370 15.11 -2.07 25.65
CA ALA A 370 15.57 -2.21 27.04
C ALA A 370 17.09 -2.33 27.21
N GLY A 371 17.81 -2.65 26.13
CA GLY A 371 19.27 -2.82 26.13
C GLY A 371 20.02 -1.73 25.35
N PRO A 372 21.37 -1.73 25.40
CA PRO A 372 22.16 -0.82 24.59
C PRO A 372 21.95 -1.09 23.09
N LEU A 373 21.80 -0.03 22.32
CA LEU A 373 21.64 -0.11 20.88
C LEU A 373 22.88 -0.74 20.22
N ARG A 374 22.70 -1.86 19.55
CA ARG A 374 23.77 -2.57 18.82
C ARG A 374 23.29 -2.85 17.40
N GLN A 375 23.68 -2.00 16.49
CA GLN A 375 23.41 -2.21 15.08
C GLN A 375 24.41 -3.20 14.47
N PRO A 376 24.02 -3.98 13.46
CA PRO A 376 24.96 -4.77 12.67
C PRO A 376 25.98 -3.85 11.97
N PRO A 377 27.16 -4.38 11.60
CA PRO A 377 28.08 -3.62 10.75
C PRO A 377 27.37 -3.23 9.45
N PRO A 378 27.65 -2.02 8.91
CA PRO A 378 27.06 -1.57 7.66
C PRO A 378 27.27 -2.61 6.55
N SER A 379 26.24 -2.90 5.79
CA SER A 379 26.37 -3.77 4.61
C SER A 379 27.26 -3.09 3.57
N ALA A 380 28.27 -3.81 3.09
CA ALA A 380 29.16 -3.30 2.04
C ALA A 380 28.50 -3.29 0.65
N ALA A 381 27.43 -4.04 0.46
CA ALA A 381 26.73 -4.17 -0.81
C ALA A 381 25.41 -3.41 -0.80
N ALA A 382 25.13 -2.67 -1.88
CA ALA A 382 23.82 -2.05 -2.09
C ALA A 382 22.79 -3.13 -2.41
N VAL A 383 21.64 -3.09 -1.73
CA VAL A 383 20.50 -3.96 -2.05
C VAL A 383 19.92 -3.59 -3.41
N ARG A 384 19.66 -4.60 -4.23
CA ARG A 384 19.11 -4.44 -5.58
C ARG A 384 17.92 -5.34 -5.87
N ALA A 385 17.67 -6.35 -5.03
CA ALA A 385 16.57 -7.30 -5.21
C ALA A 385 15.97 -7.72 -3.87
N LEU A 386 14.70 -8.08 -3.92
CA LEU A 386 13.96 -8.73 -2.83
C LEU A 386 13.49 -10.10 -3.32
N ARG A 387 13.92 -11.16 -2.64
CA ARG A 387 13.39 -12.50 -2.79
C ARG A 387 12.39 -12.73 -1.67
N ILE A 388 11.18 -13.13 -2.03
CA ILE A 388 10.16 -13.51 -1.07
C ILE A 388 10.10 -15.03 -1.06
N ASP A 389 10.36 -15.60 0.10
CA ASP A 389 10.27 -17.04 0.32
C ASP A 389 8.81 -17.38 0.69
N HIS A 390 8.34 -18.57 0.30
CA HIS A 390 6.99 -19.00 0.66
C HIS A 390 6.84 -19.11 2.18
N VAL A 391 5.65 -18.79 2.66
CA VAL A 391 5.28 -19.05 4.08
C VAL A 391 5.62 -20.50 4.38
N ARG A 392 6.42 -20.75 5.41
CA ARG A 392 6.67 -22.14 5.86
C ARG A 392 5.35 -22.71 6.31
N ASP A 393 4.97 -23.88 5.76
CA ASP A 393 3.90 -24.68 6.33
C ASP A 393 4.19 -24.86 7.82
N ARG A 394 3.38 -24.24 8.68
CA ARG A 394 3.47 -24.51 10.13
C ARG A 394 3.21 -26.01 10.30
N PRO A 395 4.01 -26.73 11.11
CA PRO A 395 3.56 -28.03 11.59
C PRO A 395 2.19 -27.79 12.27
N ASP A 396 1.19 -28.52 11.78
CA ASP A 396 -0.21 -28.46 12.16
C ASP A 396 -0.37 -28.29 13.69
N LEU A 397 -0.58 -27.08 14.15
CA LEU A 397 -1.11 -26.85 15.49
C LEU A 397 -2.59 -27.17 15.36
N GLY A 398 -2.93 -28.40 15.72
CA GLY A 398 -4.27 -28.95 15.66
C GLY A 398 -5.31 -27.96 16.19
N PRO A 399 -6.61 -28.09 15.79
CA PRO A 399 -7.64 -27.11 16.03
C PRO A 399 -7.71 -26.78 17.53
N ALA A 400 -7.39 -25.54 17.89
CA ALA A 400 -7.63 -25.02 19.22
C ALA A 400 -9.12 -25.22 19.51
N ALA A 401 -9.41 -26.07 20.46
CA ALA A 401 -10.73 -26.40 20.92
C ALA A 401 -11.52 -25.11 21.17
N ALA A 402 -12.65 -24.97 20.47
CA ALA A 402 -13.66 -23.99 20.79
C ALA A 402 -14.10 -24.24 22.26
N ALA A 403 -13.69 -23.36 23.15
CA ALA A 403 -14.22 -23.31 24.51
C ALA A 403 -14.98 -21.99 24.66
N HIS A 404 -16.29 -22.17 24.74
CA HIS A 404 -17.44 -21.40 25.26
C HIS A 404 -17.32 -19.90 25.47
#